data_d4ff9eea8cf4a68e1c5a493c784a551c
#
_entry.id   d4ff9eea8cf4a68e1c5a493c784a551c
#
_cell.length_a   1.000
_cell.length_b   1.000
_cell.length_c   1.000
_cell.angle_alpha   90.00
_cell.angle_beta   90.00
_cell.angle_gamma   90.00
#
_symmetry.space_group_name_H-M   'P 1'
#
loop_
_entity.id
_entity.type
_entity.pdbx_description
1 polymer ?
#
loop_
_entity_poly.entity_id
_entity_poly.type
_entity_poly.pdbx_seq_one_letter_code
_entity_poly.pdbx_strand_id
1 'polypeptide(L)'
;LGLAAVLELWGIKIGPIIAGLGLFGVAVALGAQDLFKNLISGILVLVEKRFKIGDWILVEGIIEGIVEKIGFRSTVLRKFDKSLAIIPNFQFAENAVINISETTNWRIDWAITLQYDTTVDQLKKIRNEIEGHIKKSDDFDNTVGVAVRVEKFSDSSIDMRVRCFTTSNSFSTWLEVKEKLTIEIKQIVEANSAAFAFPSQ
;
A
#
# COMPACT_ATOMS: atom_id res chain seq x y z
N LEU A 1 -9.77 -52.10 -0.87
CA LEU A 1 -9.29 -53.29 -0.15
C LEU A 1 -9.75 -54.58 -0.85
N GLY A 2 -11.03 -54.75 -1.26
CA GLY A 2 -11.55 -55.97 -1.88
C GLY A 2 -10.86 -56.35 -3.21
N LEU A 3 -10.59 -55.38 -4.09
CA LEU A 3 -9.93 -55.66 -5.38
C LEU A 3 -8.48 -56.14 -5.19
N ALA A 4 -7.76 -55.59 -4.20
CA ALA A 4 -6.41 -56.01 -3.89
C ALA A 4 -6.34 -57.46 -3.40
N ALA A 5 -7.28 -57.89 -2.53
CA ALA A 5 -7.36 -59.25 -2.06
C ALA A 5 -7.66 -60.27 -3.18
N VAL A 6 -8.52 -59.92 -4.13
CA VAL A 6 -8.81 -60.78 -5.32
C VAL A 6 -7.57 -60.92 -6.21
N LEU A 7 -6.80 -59.86 -6.41
CA LEU A 7 -5.56 -59.90 -7.21
C LEU A 7 -4.48 -60.77 -6.53
N GLU A 8 -4.35 -60.69 -5.20
CA GLU A 8 -3.45 -61.55 -4.43
C GLU A 8 -3.81 -63.04 -4.53
N LEU A 9 -5.11 -63.37 -4.47
CA LEU A 9 -5.59 -64.75 -4.69
C LEU A 9 -5.25 -65.31 -6.09
N TRP A 10 -5.13 -64.43 -7.08
CA TRP A 10 -4.70 -64.77 -8.43
C TRP A 10 -3.16 -64.77 -8.58
N GLY A 11 -2.41 -64.62 -7.50
CA GLY A 11 -0.95 -64.65 -7.50
C GLY A 11 -0.26 -63.40 -8.01
N ILE A 12 -1.00 -62.31 -8.20
CA ILE A 12 -0.44 -61.04 -8.66
C ILE A 12 0.14 -60.29 -7.44
N LYS A 13 1.44 -59.96 -7.49
CA LYS A 13 2.10 -59.16 -6.47
C LYS A 13 1.63 -57.72 -6.55
N ILE A 14 0.74 -57.31 -5.64
CA ILE A 14 0.17 -55.94 -5.62
C ILE A 14 1.14 -54.88 -5.12
N GLY A 15 2.15 -55.24 -4.30
CA GLY A 15 3.14 -54.31 -3.74
C GLY A 15 3.80 -53.40 -4.77
N PRO A 16 4.39 -53.92 -5.86
CA PRO A 16 4.97 -53.08 -6.91
C PRO A 16 3.95 -52.17 -7.62
N ILE A 17 2.69 -52.64 -7.77
CA ILE A 17 1.62 -51.85 -8.40
C ILE A 17 1.24 -50.67 -7.51
N ILE A 18 1.07 -50.90 -6.20
CA ILE A 18 0.76 -49.85 -5.23
C ILE A 18 1.91 -48.87 -5.16
N ALA A 19 3.16 -49.34 -5.14
CA ALA A 19 4.34 -48.47 -5.13
C ALA A 19 4.40 -47.60 -6.41
N GLY A 20 4.13 -48.18 -7.58
CA GLY A 20 4.08 -47.43 -8.84
C GLY A 20 2.98 -46.39 -8.89
N LEU A 21 1.76 -46.75 -8.43
CA LEU A 21 0.64 -45.83 -8.32
C LEU A 21 0.93 -44.67 -7.29
N GLY A 22 1.60 -45.03 -6.19
CA GLY A 22 2.03 -44.03 -5.21
C GLY A 22 3.01 -43.01 -5.78
N LEU A 23 4.04 -43.52 -6.52
CA LEU A 23 5.01 -42.64 -7.18
C LEU A 23 4.34 -41.76 -8.26
N PHE A 24 3.45 -42.37 -9.08
CA PHE A 24 2.66 -41.62 -10.06
C PHE A 24 1.79 -40.55 -9.40
N GLY A 25 1.12 -40.87 -8.27
CA GLY A 25 0.33 -39.93 -7.49
C GLY A 25 1.14 -38.74 -7.00
N VAL A 26 2.37 -38.97 -6.52
CA VAL A 26 3.29 -37.90 -6.12
C VAL A 26 3.64 -37.02 -7.32
N ALA A 27 3.96 -37.61 -8.46
CA ALA A 27 4.28 -36.83 -9.68
C ALA A 27 3.12 -35.94 -10.14
N VAL A 28 1.89 -36.48 -10.10
CA VAL A 28 0.68 -35.69 -10.41
C VAL A 28 0.44 -34.59 -9.38
N ALA A 29 0.61 -34.89 -8.09
CA ALA A 29 0.42 -33.93 -7.02
C ALA A 29 1.41 -32.75 -7.15
N LEU A 30 2.68 -33.02 -7.43
CA LEU A 30 3.69 -31.99 -7.70
C LEU A 30 3.37 -31.16 -8.94
N GLY A 31 2.90 -31.80 -10.02
CA GLY A 31 2.50 -31.10 -11.25
C GLY A 31 1.25 -30.23 -11.07
N ALA A 32 0.36 -30.57 -10.14
CA ALA A 32 -0.86 -29.83 -9.85
C ALA A 32 -0.72 -28.83 -8.69
N GLN A 33 0.42 -28.77 -8.03
CA GLN A 33 0.65 -27.98 -6.82
C GLN A 33 0.28 -26.50 -7.00
N ASP A 34 0.73 -25.86 -8.07
CA ASP A 34 0.48 -24.45 -8.32
C ASP A 34 -1.00 -24.16 -8.59
N LEU A 35 -1.71 -25.09 -9.23
CA LEU A 35 -3.15 -24.95 -9.43
C LEU A 35 -3.89 -24.92 -8.09
N PHE A 36 -3.61 -25.88 -7.21
CA PHE A 36 -4.23 -25.94 -5.89
C PHE A 36 -3.85 -24.74 -5.02
N LYS A 37 -2.59 -24.31 -5.05
CA LYS A 37 -2.12 -23.12 -4.33
C LYS A 37 -2.92 -21.88 -4.73
N ASN A 38 -3.09 -21.64 -6.02
CA ASN A 38 -3.86 -20.51 -6.53
C ASN A 38 -5.35 -20.59 -6.21
N LEU A 39 -5.93 -21.78 -6.29
CA LEU A 39 -7.34 -22.00 -5.97
C LEU A 39 -7.63 -21.72 -4.49
N ILE A 40 -6.83 -22.30 -3.58
CA ILE A 40 -6.96 -22.09 -2.14
C ILE A 40 -6.75 -20.61 -1.81
N SER A 41 -5.74 -19.97 -2.38
CA SER A 41 -5.48 -18.54 -2.19
C SER A 41 -6.65 -17.67 -2.66
N GLY A 42 -7.29 -18.02 -3.78
CA GLY A 42 -8.49 -17.31 -4.26
C GLY A 42 -9.66 -17.43 -3.29
N ILE A 43 -9.86 -18.62 -2.72
CA ILE A 43 -10.90 -18.84 -1.69
C ILE A 43 -10.58 -18.01 -0.44
N LEU A 44 -9.32 -18.02 0.03
CA LEU A 44 -8.91 -17.23 1.19
C LEU A 44 -9.11 -15.73 1.00
N VAL A 45 -8.74 -15.18 -0.16
CA VAL A 45 -8.98 -13.77 -0.50
C VAL A 45 -10.46 -13.41 -0.35
N LEU A 46 -11.36 -14.28 -0.83
CA LEU A 46 -12.81 -14.07 -0.76
C LEU A 46 -13.37 -14.22 0.66
N VAL A 47 -12.90 -15.23 1.41
CA VAL A 47 -13.39 -15.53 2.77
C VAL A 47 -12.89 -14.48 3.78
N GLU A 48 -11.61 -14.14 3.72
CA GLU A 48 -10.99 -13.15 4.62
C GLU A 48 -11.35 -11.71 4.24
N LYS A 49 -11.92 -11.50 3.05
CA LYS A 49 -12.31 -10.17 2.54
C LYS A 49 -11.17 -9.13 2.61
N ARG A 50 -9.94 -9.57 2.32
CA ARG A 50 -8.75 -8.71 2.35
C ARG A 50 -8.93 -7.48 1.45
N PHE A 51 -9.64 -7.64 0.34
CA PHE A 51 -10.07 -6.59 -0.56
C PHE A 51 -11.31 -7.05 -1.35
N LYS A 52 -12.00 -6.13 -1.97
CA LYS A 52 -13.22 -6.33 -2.77
C LYS A 52 -13.02 -5.80 -4.18
N ILE A 53 -13.95 -6.13 -5.08
CA ILE A 53 -14.04 -5.50 -6.40
C ILE A 53 -14.34 -4.01 -6.21
N GLY A 54 -13.56 -3.17 -6.89
CA GLY A 54 -13.58 -1.72 -6.77
C GLY A 54 -12.53 -1.15 -5.83
N ASP A 55 -11.90 -1.95 -4.98
CA ASP A 55 -10.86 -1.46 -4.07
C ASP A 55 -9.57 -1.12 -4.83
N TRP A 56 -8.96 -0.04 -4.42
CA TRP A 56 -7.59 0.31 -4.76
C TRP A 56 -6.63 -0.41 -3.82
N ILE A 57 -5.84 -1.32 -4.36
CA ILE A 57 -4.86 -2.09 -3.59
C ILE A 57 -3.44 -1.90 -4.13
N LEU A 58 -2.49 -2.02 -3.22
CA LEU A 58 -1.07 -2.05 -3.50
C LEU A 58 -0.46 -3.33 -2.91
N VAL A 59 0.25 -4.10 -3.74
CA VAL A 59 1.15 -5.17 -3.33
C VAL A 59 2.55 -4.73 -3.71
N GLU A 60 3.36 -4.40 -2.71
CA GLU A 60 4.66 -3.75 -2.92
C GLU A 60 5.58 -4.59 -3.81
N GLY A 61 6.17 -3.95 -4.82
CA GLY A 61 7.03 -4.60 -5.81
C GLY A 61 6.31 -5.49 -6.84
N ILE A 62 5.00 -5.64 -6.76
CA ILE A 62 4.21 -6.51 -7.64
C ILE A 62 3.20 -5.72 -8.45
N ILE A 63 2.23 -5.06 -7.80
CA ILE A 63 1.12 -4.40 -8.49
C ILE A 63 0.49 -3.31 -7.64
N GLU A 64 0.04 -2.25 -8.31
CA GLU A 64 -0.87 -1.24 -7.78
C GLU A 64 -2.01 -1.02 -8.79
N GLY A 65 -3.25 -0.98 -8.31
CA GLY A 65 -4.42 -0.76 -9.16
C GLY A 65 -5.75 -1.00 -8.47
N ILE A 66 -6.82 -0.87 -9.26
CA ILE A 66 -8.19 -1.10 -8.81
C ILE A 66 -8.61 -2.51 -9.17
N VAL A 67 -9.16 -3.24 -8.22
CA VAL A 67 -9.64 -4.62 -8.40
C VAL A 67 -10.88 -4.62 -9.28
N GLU A 68 -10.82 -5.22 -10.46
CA GLU A 68 -11.98 -5.35 -11.36
C GLU A 68 -12.69 -6.71 -11.22
N LYS A 69 -11.91 -7.77 -11.00
CA LYS A 69 -12.47 -9.12 -10.91
C LYS A 69 -11.60 -10.00 -10.04
N ILE A 70 -12.23 -10.78 -9.18
CA ILE A 70 -11.58 -11.85 -8.40
C ILE A 70 -12.04 -13.17 -8.98
N GLY A 71 -11.11 -13.94 -9.58
CA GLY A 71 -11.37 -15.25 -10.14
C GLY A 71 -10.81 -16.38 -9.27
N PHE A 72 -11.04 -17.62 -9.64
CA PHE A 72 -10.55 -18.79 -8.89
C PHE A 72 -9.03 -18.88 -8.83
N ARG A 73 -8.35 -18.59 -9.92
CA ARG A 73 -6.89 -18.71 -10.05
C ARG A 73 -6.17 -17.38 -10.04
N SER A 74 -6.82 -16.33 -10.51
CA SER A 74 -6.21 -15.00 -10.68
C SER A 74 -7.20 -13.88 -10.43
N THR A 75 -6.68 -12.77 -9.96
CA THR A 75 -7.41 -11.51 -9.81
C THR A 75 -6.97 -10.54 -10.90
N VAL A 76 -7.92 -9.80 -11.44
CA VAL A 76 -7.71 -8.79 -12.49
C VAL A 76 -7.76 -7.41 -11.86
N LEU A 77 -6.72 -6.63 -12.09
CA LEU A 77 -6.62 -5.23 -11.65
C LEU A 77 -6.52 -4.30 -12.85
N ARG A 78 -7.14 -3.14 -12.72
CA ARG A 78 -6.96 -2.00 -13.62
C ARG A 78 -5.91 -1.07 -13.04
N LYS A 79 -4.77 -0.95 -13.72
CA LYS A 79 -3.73 0.01 -13.34
C LYS A 79 -4.17 1.46 -13.65
N PHE A 80 -3.47 2.44 -13.10
CA PHE A 80 -3.81 3.86 -13.33
C PHE A 80 -3.52 4.31 -14.76
N ASP A 81 -2.60 3.67 -15.47
CA ASP A 81 -2.38 3.84 -16.91
C ASP A 81 -3.46 3.17 -17.78
N LYS A 82 -4.52 2.61 -17.15
CA LYS A 82 -5.64 1.88 -17.76
C LYS A 82 -5.28 0.52 -18.35
N SER A 83 -4.06 0.04 -18.23
CA SER A 83 -3.71 -1.33 -18.58
C SER A 83 -4.33 -2.34 -17.62
N LEU A 84 -4.59 -3.57 -18.12
CA LEU A 84 -5.06 -4.69 -17.31
C LEU A 84 -3.85 -5.50 -16.82
N ALA A 85 -3.86 -5.81 -15.53
CA ALA A 85 -2.93 -6.73 -14.91
C ALA A 85 -3.69 -7.96 -14.39
N ILE A 86 -3.20 -9.14 -14.73
CA ILE A 86 -3.77 -10.44 -14.29
C ILE A 86 -2.76 -11.07 -13.34
N ILE A 87 -3.08 -11.10 -12.07
CA ILE A 87 -2.18 -11.53 -11.01
C ILE A 87 -2.67 -12.87 -10.44
N PRO A 88 -1.80 -13.89 -10.36
CA PRO A 88 -2.13 -15.16 -9.70
C PRO A 88 -2.50 -14.93 -8.23
N ASN A 89 -3.55 -15.61 -7.74
CA ASN A 89 -4.08 -15.34 -6.39
C ASN A 89 -3.10 -15.65 -5.27
N PHE A 90 -2.15 -16.56 -5.47
CA PHE A 90 -1.14 -16.86 -4.45
C PHE A 90 -0.28 -15.65 -4.11
N GLN A 91 -0.10 -14.70 -5.04
CA GLN A 91 0.66 -13.47 -4.77
C GLN A 91 0.01 -12.64 -3.66
N PHE A 92 -1.31 -12.60 -3.60
CA PHE A 92 -2.05 -11.90 -2.54
C PHE A 92 -2.08 -12.67 -1.21
N ALA A 93 -1.83 -13.99 -1.24
CA ALA A 93 -1.75 -14.81 -0.04
C ALA A 93 -0.36 -14.75 0.62
N GLU A 94 0.70 -14.63 -0.18
CA GLU A 94 2.09 -14.67 0.29
C GLU A 94 2.70 -13.28 0.58
N ASN A 95 2.11 -12.22 0.02
CA ASN A 95 2.62 -10.86 0.18
C ASN A 95 1.67 -9.99 1.00
N ALA A 96 2.21 -8.92 1.58
CA ALA A 96 1.40 -7.91 2.23
C ALA A 96 0.54 -7.18 1.19
N VAL A 97 -0.76 -7.12 1.45
CA VAL A 97 -1.71 -6.35 0.64
C VAL A 97 -2.10 -5.11 1.41
N ILE A 98 -1.82 -3.95 0.85
CA ILE A 98 -2.24 -2.66 1.39
C ILE A 98 -3.53 -2.27 0.68
N ASN A 99 -4.63 -2.21 1.42
CA ASN A 99 -5.91 -1.73 0.89
C ASN A 99 -6.01 -0.22 1.08
N ILE A 100 -5.75 0.52 0.00
CA ILE A 100 -5.74 1.99 0.02
C ILE A 100 -7.16 2.54 0.13
N SER A 101 -8.18 1.82 -0.37
CA SER A 101 -9.58 2.21 -0.23
C SER A 101 -10.07 2.20 1.23
N GLU A 102 -9.42 1.46 2.12
CA GLU A 102 -9.74 1.41 3.56
C GLU A 102 -8.94 2.47 4.37
N THR A 103 -8.23 3.38 3.68
CA THR A 103 -7.53 4.51 4.33
C THR A 103 -8.54 5.41 5.02
N THR A 104 -8.35 5.68 6.30
CA THR A 104 -9.23 6.55 7.10
C THR A 104 -8.94 8.02 6.90
N ASN A 105 -7.65 8.36 6.84
CA ASN A 105 -7.13 9.72 6.72
C ASN A 105 -5.90 9.72 5.83
N TRP A 106 -5.80 10.65 4.89
CA TRP A 106 -4.60 10.80 4.08
C TRP A 106 -3.55 11.62 4.81
N ARG A 107 -2.35 11.08 4.89
CA ARG A 107 -1.20 11.78 5.47
C ARG A 107 -0.61 12.77 4.46
N ILE A 108 -0.33 13.98 4.93
CA ILE A 108 0.56 14.94 4.31
C ILE A 108 1.83 14.98 5.17
N ASP A 109 2.98 14.73 4.58
CA ASP A 109 4.27 14.67 5.26
C ASP A 109 5.34 15.27 4.36
N TRP A 110 5.71 16.53 4.64
CA TRP A 110 6.68 17.28 3.85
C TRP A 110 7.82 17.82 4.70
N ALA A 111 8.99 17.93 4.08
CA ALA A 111 10.05 18.80 4.53
C ALA A 111 10.00 20.09 3.68
N ILE A 112 9.68 21.22 4.29
CA ILE A 112 9.88 22.53 3.69
C ILE A 112 11.30 23.00 4.02
N THR A 113 12.00 23.52 3.02
CA THR A 113 13.40 23.89 3.09
C THR A 113 13.51 25.41 3.10
N LEU A 114 14.07 25.98 4.18
CA LEU A 114 14.24 27.42 4.35
C LEU A 114 15.72 27.79 4.25
N GLN A 115 16.01 29.02 3.81
CA GLN A 115 17.38 29.52 3.71
C GLN A 115 18.04 29.65 5.10
N TYR A 116 19.36 29.56 5.15
CA TYR A 116 20.13 29.62 6.38
C TYR A 116 20.13 30.99 7.06
N ASP A 117 19.80 32.07 6.35
CA ASP A 117 19.62 33.40 6.87
C ASP A 117 18.29 33.60 7.62
N THR A 118 17.39 32.58 7.56
CA THR A 118 16.15 32.59 8.34
C THR A 118 16.44 32.58 9.83
N THR A 119 16.07 33.63 10.51
CA THR A 119 16.33 33.77 11.95
C THR A 119 15.50 32.80 12.79
N VAL A 120 15.95 32.57 14.03
CA VAL A 120 15.24 31.70 14.98
C VAL A 120 13.81 32.20 15.26
N ASP A 121 13.61 33.50 15.30
CA ASP A 121 12.28 34.09 15.57
C ASP A 121 11.35 33.90 14.36
N GLN A 122 11.87 34.02 13.13
CA GLN A 122 11.12 33.71 11.93
C GLN A 122 10.75 32.23 11.90
N LEU A 123 11.69 31.32 12.20
CA LEU A 123 11.41 29.87 12.26
C LEU A 123 10.29 29.55 13.26
N LYS A 124 10.31 30.18 14.46
CA LYS A 124 9.24 29.98 15.46
C LYS A 124 7.89 30.50 14.97
N LYS A 125 7.88 31.69 14.34
CA LYS A 125 6.66 32.28 13.79
C LYS A 125 6.05 31.41 12.67
N ILE A 126 6.85 31.11 11.68
CA ILE A 126 6.43 30.24 10.54
C ILE A 126 5.85 28.92 11.05
N ARG A 127 6.56 28.25 11.99
CA ARG A 127 6.08 27.03 12.62
C ARG A 127 4.70 27.22 13.28
N ASN A 128 4.56 28.27 14.09
CA ASN A 128 3.33 28.52 14.84
C ASN A 128 2.15 28.88 13.93
N GLU A 129 2.40 29.65 12.88
CA GLU A 129 1.37 30.04 11.90
C GLU A 129 0.90 28.86 11.08
N ILE A 130 1.82 28.02 10.56
CA ILE A 130 1.46 26.79 9.83
C ILE A 130 0.68 25.84 10.76
N GLU A 131 1.19 25.58 11.97
CA GLU A 131 0.52 24.70 12.94
C GLU A 131 -0.86 25.26 13.33
N GLY A 132 -0.96 26.58 13.51
CA GLY A 132 -2.20 27.28 13.81
C GLY A 132 -3.22 27.22 12.67
N HIS A 133 -2.77 27.39 11.42
CA HIS A 133 -3.63 27.22 10.23
C HIS A 133 -4.20 25.80 10.15
N ILE A 134 -3.35 24.79 10.25
CA ILE A 134 -3.77 23.38 10.20
C ILE A 134 -4.80 23.07 11.29
N LYS A 135 -4.54 23.54 12.55
CA LYS A 135 -5.44 23.27 13.68
C LYS A 135 -6.79 23.99 13.60
N LYS A 136 -6.89 25.09 12.86
CA LYS A 136 -8.12 25.87 12.69
C LYS A 136 -8.96 25.42 11.50
N SER A 137 -8.37 24.72 10.54
CA SER A 137 -9.03 24.29 9.33
C SER A 137 -9.75 22.96 9.55
N ASP A 138 -11.00 22.86 9.09
CA ASP A 138 -11.81 21.65 9.12
C ASP A 138 -11.32 20.59 8.13
N ASP A 139 -10.42 20.95 7.23
CA ASP A 139 -9.82 20.03 6.26
C ASP A 139 -8.89 19.00 6.94
N PHE A 140 -8.43 19.26 8.18
CA PHE A 140 -7.46 18.43 8.90
C PHE A 140 -8.01 17.79 10.16
N ASP A 141 -7.66 16.54 10.37
CA ASP A 141 -8.03 15.79 11.58
C ASP A 141 -6.97 15.98 12.68
N ASN A 142 -7.29 16.85 13.63
CA ASN A 142 -6.42 17.15 14.76
C ASN A 142 -6.30 16.00 15.77
N THR A 143 -7.20 15.01 15.73
CA THR A 143 -7.18 13.85 16.64
C THR A 143 -6.09 12.85 16.29
N VAL A 144 -5.75 12.75 15.01
CA VAL A 144 -4.68 11.87 14.52
C VAL A 144 -3.28 12.46 14.76
N GLY A 145 -3.20 13.79 14.86
CA GLY A 145 -2.01 14.52 15.22
C GLY A 145 -1.50 15.47 14.14
N VAL A 146 -0.97 16.60 14.62
CA VAL A 146 -0.34 17.63 13.80
C VAL A 146 1.06 17.88 14.34
N ALA A 147 2.06 17.90 13.47
CA ALA A 147 3.43 18.23 13.84
C ALA A 147 4.07 19.16 12.81
N VAL A 148 4.44 20.36 13.27
CA VAL A 148 5.27 21.29 12.51
C VAL A 148 6.53 21.55 13.33
N ARG A 149 7.69 21.05 12.87
CA ARG A 149 8.94 21.12 13.65
C ARG A 149 10.13 21.36 12.75
N VAL A 150 11.08 22.16 13.21
CA VAL A 150 12.41 22.22 12.62
C VAL A 150 13.05 20.86 12.87
N GLU A 151 13.45 20.18 11.79
CA GLU A 151 13.90 18.79 11.86
C GLU A 151 15.43 18.69 11.88
N LYS A 152 16.07 19.38 10.95
CA LYS A 152 17.53 19.31 10.80
C LYS A 152 18.08 20.49 10.01
N PHE A 153 19.39 20.63 10.05
CA PHE A 153 20.17 21.44 9.13
C PHE A 153 20.72 20.52 8.02
N SER A 154 20.35 20.81 6.79
CA SER A 154 20.84 20.12 5.59
C SER A 154 21.95 20.93 4.95
N ASP A 155 22.59 20.44 3.90
CA ASP A 155 23.77 21.07 3.26
C ASP A 155 23.53 22.52 2.83
N SER A 156 22.30 22.85 2.41
CA SER A 156 21.95 24.19 1.91
C SER A 156 20.62 24.73 2.47
N SER A 157 20.06 24.12 3.50
CA SER A 157 18.74 24.49 4.03
C SER A 157 18.57 24.17 5.52
N ILE A 158 17.63 24.89 6.13
CA ILE A 158 17.00 24.52 7.40
C ILE A 158 15.71 23.79 7.06
N ASP A 159 15.61 22.52 7.40
CA ASP A 159 14.45 21.69 7.07
C ASP A 159 13.42 21.75 8.19
N MET A 160 12.20 22.09 7.83
CA MET A 160 11.04 22.07 8.72
C MET A 160 10.04 21.03 8.24
N ARG A 161 9.76 20.03 9.06
CA ARG A 161 8.80 18.97 8.76
C ARG A 161 7.39 19.43 9.08
N VAL A 162 6.49 19.28 8.12
CA VAL A 162 5.05 19.48 8.28
C VAL A 162 4.37 18.13 8.12
N ARG A 163 3.72 17.66 9.17
CA ARG A 163 2.95 16.41 9.16
C ARG A 163 1.55 16.67 9.69
N CYS A 164 0.56 16.30 8.90
CA CYS A 164 -0.85 16.36 9.26
C CYS A 164 -1.65 15.29 8.48
N PHE A 165 -2.91 15.13 8.86
CA PHE A 165 -3.81 14.17 8.25
C PHE A 165 -5.09 14.88 7.84
N THR A 166 -5.63 14.53 6.67
CA THR A 166 -6.90 15.10 6.20
C THR A 166 -8.08 14.43 6.88
N THR A 167 -9.19 15.16 7.04
CA THR A 167 -10.46 14.60 7.55
C THR A 167 -11.09 13.65 6.54
N SER A 168 -10.97 13.97 5.25
CA SER A 168 -11.51 13.15 4.17
C SER A 168 -10.59 11.99 3.81
N ASN A 169 -11.21 10.83 3.52
CA ASN A 169 -10.54 9.67 2.95
C ASN A 169 -10.53 9.65 1.41
N SER A 170 -11.08 10.68 0.76
CA SER A 170 -11.08 10.81 -0.71
C SER A 170 -9.71 11.28 -1.20
N PHE A 171 -9.14 10.55 -2.17
CA PHE A 171 -7.87 10.93 -2.80
C PHE A 171 -7.95 12.26 -3.55
N SER A 172 -9.07 12.55 -4.24
CA SER A 172 -9.26 13.84 -4.92
C SER A 172 -9.30 15.00 -3.93
N THR A 173 -10.05 14.86 -2.85
CA THR A 173 -10.12 15.87 -1.78
C THR A 173 -8.75 16.07 -1.12
N TRP A 174 -7.99 14.98 -0.91
CA TRP A 174 -6.62 15.08 -0.40
C TRP A 174 -5.71 15.92 -1.31
N LEU A 175 -5.82 15.76 -2.64
CA LEU A 175 -5.04 16.59 -3.59
C LEU A 175 -5.39 18.07 -3.47
N GLU A 176 -6.67 18.40 -3.37
CA GLU A 176 -7.14 19.79 -3.21
C GLU A 176 -6.67 20.40 -1.88
N VAL A 177 -6.81 19.65 -0.77
CA VAL A 177 -6.34 20.10 0.56
C VAL A 177 -4.82 20.27 0.57
N LYS A 178 -4.11 19.35 -0.07
CA LYS A 178 -2.66 19.40 -0.24
C LYS A 178 -2.21 20.66 -1.00
N GLU A 179 -2.89 21.00 -2.09
CA GLU A 179 -2.63 22.21 -2.87
C GLU A 179 -2.88 23.48 -2.03
N LYS A 180 -4.04 23.58 -1.37
CA LYS A 180 -4.38 24.69 -0.48
C LYS A 180 -3.32 24.91 0.59
N LEU A 181 -2.90 23.83 1.27
CA LEU A 181 -1.87 23.89 2.28
C LEU A 181 -0.51 24.34 1.71
N THR A 182 -0.17 23.90 0.49
CA THR A 182 1.08 24.32 -0.18
C THR A 182 1.09 25.83 -0.40
N ILE A 183 -0.01 26.39 -0.90
CA ILE A 183 -0.16 27.81 -1.17
C ILE A 183 -0.09 28.60 0.14
N GLU A 184 -0.79 28.16 1.17
CA GLU A 184 -0.80 28.81 2.49
C GLU A 184 0.59 28.80 3.13
N ILE A 185 1.31 27.68 3.08
CA ILE A 185 2.69 27.60 3.58
C ILE A 185 3.58 28.61 2.86
N LYS A 186 3.43 28.74 1.54
CA LYS A 186 4.18 29.70 0.75
C LYS A 186 3.89 31.13 1.22
N GLN A 187 2.63 31.50 1.41
CA GLN A 187 2.22 32.82 1.88
C GLN A 187 2.77 33.12 3.28
N ILE A 188 2.69 32.15 4.20
CA ILE A 188 3.22 32.29 5.57
C ILE A 188 4.72 32.54 5.54
N VAL A 189 5.49 31.78 4.76
CA VAL A 189 6.94 31.94 4.66
C VAL A 189 7.30 33.33 4.13
N GLU A 190 6.66 33.79 3.05
CA GLU A 190 6.90 35.10 2.44
C GLU A 190 6.46 36.25 3.36
N ALA A 191 5.31 36.11 4.04
CA ALA A 191 4.82 37.11 4.99
C ALA A 191 5.78 37.33 6.20
N ASN A 192 6.53 36.29 6.56
CA ASN A 192 7.55 36.34 7.59
C ASN A 192 8.93 36.79 7.06
N SER A 193 9.02 37.32 5.85
CA SER A 193 10.27 37.74 5.20
C SER A 193 11.34 36.66 5.19
N ALA A 194 10.91 35.39 5.07
CA ALA A 194 11.77 34.24 4.87
C ALA A 194 11.66 33.75 3.43
N ALA A 195 12.63 32.97 2.98
CA ALA A 195 12.64 32.42 1.65
C ALA A 195 12.92 30.92 1.68
N PHE A 196 12.41 30.20 0.67
CA PHE A 196 12.74 28.81 0.47
C PHE A 196 14.19 28.68 -0.02
N ALA A 197 14.85 27.62 0.43
CA ALA A 197 16.20 27.32 -0.03
C ALA A 197 16.22 26.89 -1.50
N PHE A 198 17.20 27.35 -2.23
CA PHE A 198 17.49 26.87 -3.58
C PHE A 198 18.47 25.69 -3.51
N PRO A 199 18.36 24.68 -4.38
CA PRO A 199 19.40 23.66 -4.50
C PRO A 199 20.73 24.36 -4.82
N SER A 200 21.78 24.13 -4.00
CA SER A 200 23.13 24.54 -4.38
C SER A 200 23.55 23.71 -5.59
N GLN A 201 23.97 24.38 -6.66
CA GLN A 201 24.62 23.75 -7.83
C GLN A 201 26.00 23.24 -7.48
#